data_39043f0b521dc7d638180f9e8d5d36cb
#
_entry.id   39043f0b521dc7d638180f9e8d5d36cb
#
_cell.length_a   1.000
_cell.length_b   1.000
_cell.length_c   1.000
_cell.angle_alpha   90.00
_cell.angle_beta   90.00
_cell.angle_gamma   90.00
#
_symmetry.space_group_name_H-M   'P 1'
#
loop_
_entity.id
_entity.type
_entity.pdbx_description
1 polymer ?
#
loop_
_entity_poly.entity_id
_entity_poly.type
_entity_poly.pdbx_seq_one_letter_code
_entity_poly.pdbx_strand_id
1 'polypeptide(L)'
;MNTRSNSKNSKKKTRRTHSSSVNKYTQQRIVTMFLQMLNTVKLYHWKTSSYAQHKATDELYTNLNANIDTFVEVMLGKTGGRVNLTFVKTLPLLDYTNVADFKREVAKYKQFLIDMNKDATLNITNNSDLLNIRDEILANLNQFTYLLTFK
;
A
#
# COMPACT_ATOMS: atom_id res chain seq x y z
N MET A 1 1.99 24.43 72.81
CA MET A 1 2.32 24.91 71.44
C MET A 1 2.41 23.71 70.57
N ASN A 2 1.41 23.43 69.73
CA ASN A 2 1.31 22.28 68.84
C ASN A 2 1.66 22.75 67.41
N THR A 3 2.77 22.28 66.87
CA THR A 3 3.11 22.47 65.43
C THR A 3 2.69 21.24 64.65
N ARG A 4 1.64 21.37 63.81
CA ARG A 4 1.23 20.35 62.83
C ARG A 4 2.10 20.47 61.60
N SER A 5 2.86 19.41 61.28
CA SER A 5 3.56 19.27 59.98
C SER A 5 2.58 18.79 58.94
N ASN A 6 2.46 19.57 57.84
CA ASN A 6 1.61 19.29 56.70
C ASN A 6 2.44 18.51 55.65
N SER A 7 2.22 17.20 55.54
CA SER A 7 2.79 16.35 54.50
C SER A 7 2.03 16.53 53.18
N LYS A 8 2.64 17.17 52.18
CA LYS A 8 2.12 17.28 50.83
C LYS A 8 2.39 16.02 50.05
N ASN A 9 1.37 15.20 49.88
CA ASN A 9 1.40 14.00 49.05
C ASN A 9 1.35 14.39 47.56
N SER A 10 2.50 14.40 46.89
CA SER A 10 2.61 14.66 45.47
C SER A 10 2.25 13.38 44.69
N LYS A 11 1.03 13.30 44.13
CA LYS A 11 0.61 12.24 43.24
C LYS A 11 1.32 12.40 41.87
N LYS A 12 2.33 11.58 41.66
CA LYS A 12 3.02 11.45 40.36
C LYS A 12 2.06 10.89 39.29
N LYS A 13 1.55 11.76 38.43
CA LYS A 13 0.65 11.42 37.31
C LYS A 13 1.49 10.74 36.24
N THR A 14 1.47 9.41 36.20
CA THR A 14 2.09 8.62 35.14
C THR A 14 1.40 8.93 33.83
N ARG A 15 2.12 9.61 32.94
CA ARG A 15 1.70 9.91 31.58
C ARG A 15 1.74 8.59 30.81
N ARG A 16 0.57 7.95 30.63
CA ARG A 16 0.42 6.84 29.70
C ARG A 16 0.70 7.39 28.29
N THR A 17 1.86 7.07 27.75
CA THR A 17 2.14 7.24 26.33
C THR A 17 1.26 6.24 25.59
N HIS A 18 0.13 6.71 25.04
CA HIS A 18 -0.55 5.98 24.00
C HIS A 18 0.40 5.93 22.79
N SER A 19 1.08 4.81 22.62
CA SER A 19 1.62 4.41 21.33
C SER A 19 0.39 4.22 20.43
N SER A 20 0.02 5.25 19.66
CA SER A 20 -0.90 5.10 18.56
C SER A 20 -0.20 4.18 17.56
N SER A 21 -0.63 2.94 17.46
CA SER A 21 -0.27 2.08 16.34
C SER A 21 -0.73 2.81 15.08
N VAL A 22 0.23 3.37 14.35
CA VAL A 22 -0.03 4.01 13.06
C VAL A 22 -0.69 2.94 12.20
N ASN A 23 -1.97 3.13 11.89
CA ASN A 23 -2.74 2.19 11.07
C ASN A 23 -1.99 2.02 9.73
N LYS A 24 -1.44 0.83 9.50
CA LYS A 24 -0.53 0.55 8.39
C LYS A 24 -1.22 0.72 7.02
N TYR A 25 -2.53 0.52 6.98
CA TYR A 25 -3.33 0.55 5.74
C TYR A 25 -4.42 1.61 5.79
N THR A 26 -4.04 2.88 5.94
CA THR A 26 -4.98 3.99 5.71
C THR A 26 -5.32 4.09 4.22
N GLN A 27 -6.49 4.67 3.88
CA GLN A 27 -6.88 4.93 2.49
C GLN A 27 -5.79 5.69 1.72
N GLN A 28 -5.20 6.71 2.35
CA GLN A 28 -4.14 7.51 1.74
C GLN A 28 -2.92 6.65 1.40
N ARG A 29 -2.53 5.77 2.30
CA ARG A 29 -1.37 4.89 2.09
C ARG A 29 -1.62 3.87 0.99
N ILE A 30 -2.82 3.26 0.96
CA ILE A 30 -3.20 2.29 -0.07
C ILE A 30 -3.17 2.97 -1.44
N VAL A 31 -3.84 4.12 -1.58
CA VAL A 31 -3.89 4.84 -2.86
C VAL A 31 -2.52 5.33 -3.28
N THR A 32 -1.70 5.86 -2.36
CA THR A 32 -0.32 6.28 -2.66
C THR A 32 0.52 5.09 -3.17
N MET A 33 0.40 3.93 -2.55
CA MET A 33 1.11 2.72 -2.98
C MET A 33 0.65 2.25 -4.36
N PHE A 34 -0.65 2.29 -4.63
CA PHE A 34 -1.19 1.92 -5.94
C PHE A 34 -0.74 2.87 -7.05
N LEU A 35 -0.75 4.18 -6.80
CA LEU A 35 -0.22 5.16 -7.76
C LEU A 35 1.28 4.96 -8.00
N GLN A 36 2.05 4.67 -6.96
CA GLN A 36 3.47 4.36 -7.11
C GLN A 36 3.68 3.09 -7.94
N MET A 37 2.90 2.03 -7.69
CA MET A 37 2.94 0.78 -8.45
C MET A 37 2.69 1.02 -9.94
N LEU A 38 1.62 1.74 -10.31
CA LEU A 38 1.31 2.09 -11.69
C LEU A 38 2.43 2.88 -12.35
N ASN A 39 2.94 3.92 -11.69
CA ASN A 39 4.04 4.74 -12.23
C ASN A 39 5.32 3.92 -12.42
N THR A 40 5.67 3.06 -11.46
CA THR A 40 6.87 2.20 -11.56
C THR A 40 6.79 1.25 -12.76
N VAL A 41 5.62 0.59 -12.95
CA VAL A 41 5.41 -0.31 -14.09
C VAL A 41 5.48 0.48 -15.41
N LYS A 42 4.86 1.66 -15.47
CA LYS A 42 4.85 2.50 -16.68
C LYS A 42 6.24 3.03 -17.04
N LEU A 43 7.02 3.45 -16.05
CA LEU A 43 8.40 3.89 -16.29
C LEU A 43 9.26 2.74 -16.81
N TYR A 44 9.14 1.54 -16.24
CA TYR A 44 9.89 0.39 -16.72
C TYR A 44 9.45 -0.06 -18.13
N HIS A 45 8.15 0.02 -18.43
CA HIS A 45 7.60 -0.23 -19.76
C HIS A 45 8.28 0.63 -20.85
N TRP A 46 8.49 1.90 -20.55
CA TRP A 46 9.16 2.80 -21.50
C TRP A 46 10.67 2.62 -21.56
N LYS A 47 11.27 2.03 -20.56
CA LYS A 47 12.73 1.96 -20.40
C LYS A 47 13.32 0.63 -20.85
N THR A 48 12.56 -0.45 -20.81
CA THR A 48 13.06 -1.77 -21.21
C THR A 48 13.40 -1.81 -22.73
N SER A 49 14.54 -2.40 -23.06
CA SER A 49 14.93 -2.69 -24.45
C SER A 49 14.45 -4.06 -24.94
N SER A 50 13.86 -4.89 -24.07
CA SER A 50 13.31 -6.19 -24.42
C SER A 50 11.87 -6.07 -24.88
N TYR A 51 11.58 -6.48 -26.11
CA TYR A 51 10.22 -6.49 -26.64
C TYR A 51 9.27 -7.35 -25.78
N ALA A 52 9.73 -8.52 -25.32
CA ALA A 52 8.93 -9.39 -24.47
C ALA A 52 8.55 -8.69 -23.14
N GLN A 53 9.51 -8.02 -22.50
CA GLN A 53 9.25 -7.26 -21.28
C GLN A 53 8.35 -6.04 -21.53
N HIS A 54 8.54 -5.36 -22.67
CA HIS A 54 7.67 -4.25 -23.07
C HIS A 54 6.21 -4.69 -23.21
N LYS A 55 5.96 -5.81 -23.88
CA LYS A 55 4.61 -6.37 -24.03
C LYS A 55 4.04 -6.84 -22.70
N ALA A 56 4.82 -7.54 -21.89
CA ALA A 56 4.37 -8.02 -20.58
C ALA A 56 4.04 -6.86 -19.60
N THR A 57 4.83 -5.77 -19.64
CA THR A 57 4.55 -4.59 -18.80
C THR A 57 3.36 -3.79 -19.29
N ASP A 58 3.08 -3.77 -20.59
CA ASP A 58 1.89 -3.10 -21.15
C ASP A 58 0.60 -3.79 -20.70
N GLU A 59 0.56 -5.12 -20.78
CA GLU A 59 -0.55 -5.93 -20.27
C GLU A 59 -0.71 -5.78 -18.77
N LEU A 60 0.40 -5.87 -18.02
CA LEU A 60 0.37 -5.68 -16.57
C LEU A 60 -0.19 -4.30 -16.19
N TYR A 61 0.28 -3.23 -16.85
CA TYR A 61 -0.20 -1.88 -16.56
C TYR A 61 -1.71 -1.75 -16.79
N THR A 62 -2.21 -2.30 -17.89
CA THR A 62 -3.65 -2.27 -18.24
C THR A 62 -4.48 -2.95 -17.17
N ASN A 63 -4.09 -4.17 -16.77
CA ASN A 63 -4.81 -4.95 -15.77
C ASN A 63 -4.72 -4.31 -14.37
N LEU A 64 -3.55 -3.83 -13.98
CA LEU A 64 -3.37 -3.13 -12.70
C LEU A 64 -4.21 -1.87 -12.63
N ASN A 65 -4.22 -1.06 -13.70
CA ASN A 65 -4.98 0.19 -13.72
C ASN A 65 -6.49 -0.07 -13.52
N ALA A 66 -7.05 -1.06 -14.20
CA ALA A 66 -8.46 -1.43 -14.07
C ALA A 66 -8.79 -1.95 -12.66
N ASN A 67 -7.99 -2.87 -12.13
CA ASN A 67 -8.25 -3.47 -10.83
C ASN A 67 -8.01 -2.49 -9.67
N ILE A 68 -7.03 -1.60 -9.79
CA ILE A 68 -6.77 -0.54 -8.80
C ILE A 68 -7.91 0.46 -8.77
N ASP A 69 -8.41 0.88 -9.94
CA ASP A 69 -9.57 1.76 -10.03
C ASP A 69 -10.78 1.14 -9.34
N THR A 70 -11.12 -0.10 -9.68
CA THR A 70 -12.20 -0.86 -9.04
C THR A 70 -12.00 -0.97 -7.52
N PHE A 71 -10.78 -1.27 -7.05
CA PHE A 71 -10.48 -1.37 -5.62
C PHE A 71 -10.76 -0.04 -4.90
N VAL A 72 -10.28 1.06 -5.46
CA VAL A 72 -10.46 2.39 -4.86
C VAL A 72 -11.92 2.79 -4.85
N GLU A 73 -12.67 2.57 -5.94
CA GLU A 73 -14.10 2.89 -6.01
C GLU A 73 -14.92 2.08 -4.99
N VAL A 74 -14.68 0.78 -4.86
CA VAL A 74 -15.33 -0.08 -3.84
C VAL A 74 -14.99 0.40 -2.44
N MET A 75 -13.72 0.71 -2.16
CA MET A 75 -13.28 1.25 -0.86
C MET A 75 -14.00 2.56 -0.53
N LEU A 76 -14.12 3.48 -1.48
CA LEU A 76 -14.82 4.76 -1.31
C LEU A 76 -16.33 4.58 -1.14
N GLY A 77 -16.94 3.64 -1.89
CA GLY A 77 -18.33 3.29 -1.72
C GLY A 77 -18.66 2.78 -0.32
N LYS A 78 -17.77 1.97 0.27
CA LYS A 78 -17.91 1.45 1.64
C LYS A 78 -17.76 2.53 2.71
N THR A 79 -16.90 3.51 2.49
CA THR A 79 -16.60 4.56 3.48
C THR A 79 -17.43 5.82 3.32
N GLY A 80 -18.13 5.97 2.18
CA GLY A 80 -18.97 7.14 1.87
C GLY A 80 -18.20 8.44 1.62
N GLY A 81 -16.87 8.36 1.48
CA GLY A 81 -15.98 9.52 1.38
C GLY A 81 -15.34 9.71 0.02
N ARG A 82 -14.28 10.50 0.02
CA ARG A 82 -13.33 10.66 -1.11
C ARG A 82 -11.92 10.55 -0.57
N VAL A 83 -10.99 10.07 -1.38
CA VAL A 83 -9.57 10.04 -1.01
C VAL A 83 -9.08 11.47 -0.83
N ASN A 84 -8.44 11.73 0.29
CA ASN A 84 -7.82 13.02 0.56
C ASN A 84 -6.29 12.87 0.59
N LEU A 85 -5.64 13.32 -0.46
CA LEU A 85 -4.19 13.33 -0.63
C LEU A 85 -3.60 14.75 -0.61
N THR A 86 -4.34 15.76 -0.13
CA THR A 86 -3.90 17.16 -0.15
C THR A 86 -2.60 17.40 0.60
N PHE A 87 -2.29 16.56 1.58
CA PHE A 87 -1.02 16.62 2.34
C PHE A 87 0.12 15.85 1.66
N VAL A 88 -0.17 15.02 0.65
CA VAL A 88 0.87 14.32 -0.13
C VAL A 88 1.36 15.27 -1.22
N LYS A 89 2.50 15.89 -0.99
CA LYS A 89 3.06 16.89 -1.93
C LYS A 89 3.90 16.27 -3.04
N THR A 90 4.42 15.08 -2.80
CA THR A 90 5.30 14.37 -3.75
C THR A 90 4.97 12.88 -3.74
N LEU A 91 5.06 12.26 -4.92
CA LEU A 91 5.04 10.82 -5.07
C LEU A 91 6.42 10.39 -5.61
N PRO A 92 7.17 9.54 -4.90
CA PRO A 92 8.45 9.07 -5.40
C PRO A 92 8.29 8.30 -6.70
N LEU A 93 9.02 8.69 -7.74
CA LEU A 93 9.12 7.94 -8.99
C LEU A 93 10.27 6.93 -8.86
N LEU A 94 9.94 5.64 -8.87
CA LEU A 94 10.91 4.56 -8.80
C LEU A 94 11.27 4.15 -10.23
N ASP A 95 12.42 4.63 -10.70
CA ASP A 95 12.91 4.46 -12.04
C ASP A 95 14.01 3.40 -12.11
N TYR A 96 13.67 2.20 -12.56
CA TYR A 96 14.58 1.06 -12.67
C TYR A 96 15.08 0.86 -14.08
N THR A 97 16.39 0.65 -14.23
CA THR A 97 17.04 0.41 -15.52
C THR A 97 17.27 -1.06 -15.83
N ASN A 98 17.30 -1.91 -14.80
CA ASN A 98 17.51 -3.34 -14.97
C ASN A 98 16.35 -4.18 -14.40
N VAL A 99 16.15 -5.35 -14.99
CA VAL A 99 15.04 -6.25 -14.64
C VAL A 99 15.15 -6.81 -13.23
N ALA A 100 16.35 -6.98 -12.67
CA ALA A 100 16.52 -7.55 -11.35
C ALA A 100 16.02 -6.58 -10.25
N ASP A 101 16.35 -5.30 -10.40
CA ASP A 101 15.87 -4.26 -9.47
C ASP A 101 14.37 -4.05 -9.57
N PHE A 102 13.85 -4.04 -10.79
CA PHE A 102 12.41 -3.96 -11.02
C PHE A 102 11.66 -5.16 -10.43
N LYS A 103 12.19 -6.40 -10.60
CA LYS A 103 11.61 -7.60 -9.95
C LYS A 103 11.61 -7.50 -8.43
N ARG A 104 12.67 -6.94 -7.82
CA ARG A 104 12.69 -6.72 -6.37
C ARG A 104 11.60 -5.75 -5.91
N GLU A 105 11.33 -4.72 -6.68
CA GLU A 105 10.25 -3.78 -6.36
C GLU A 105 8.87 -4.44 -6.53
N VAL A 106 8.65 -5.20 -7.59
CA VAL A 106 7.42 -6.00 -7.78
C VAL A 106 7.21 -6.95 -6.59
N ALA A 107 8.27 -7.56 -6.06
CA ALA A 107 8.18 -8.41 -4.88
C ALA A 107 7.72 -7.64 -3.63
N LYS A 108 8.14 -6.38 -3.45
CA LYS A 108 7.65 -5.51 -2.36
C LYS A 108 6.17 -5.18 -2.52
N TYR A 109 5.71 -4.91 -3.74
CA TYR A 109 4.29 -4.68 -4.01
C TYR A 109 3.45 -5.93 -3.70
N LYS A 110 3.91 -7.12 -4.09
CA LYS A 110 3.25 -8.37 -3.71
C LYS A 110 3.19 -8.54 -2.20
N GLN A 111 4.29 -8.25 -1.50
CA GLN A 111 4.32 -8.35 -0.03
C GLN A 111 3.37 -7.34 0.63
N PHE A 112 3.28 -6.11 0.11
CA PHE A 112 2.31 -5.12 0.58
C PHE A 112 0.87 -5.63 0.47
N LEU A 113 0.50 -6.25 -0.66
CA LEU A 113 -0.83 -6.82 -0.89
C LEU A 113 -1.10 -8.02 0.04
N ILE A 114 -0.11 -8.90 0.22
CA ILE A 114 -0.22 -10.06 1.14
C ILE A 114 -0.41 -9.59 2.58
N ASP A 115 0.34 -8.57 2.99
CA ASP A 115 0.27 -8.05 4.36
C ASP A 115 -1.08 -7.38 4.69
N MET A 116 -1.88 -7.01 3.69
CA MET A 116 -3.27 -6.54 3.90
C MET A 116 -4.13 -7.57 4.64
N ASN A 117 -3.87 -8.87 4.49
CA ASN A 117 -4.55 -9.92 5.24
C ASN A 117 -4.31 -9.85 6.75
N LYS A 118 -3.21 -9.24 7.17
CA LYS A 118 -2.80 -9.13 8.57
C LYS A 118 -3.33 -7.87 9.25
N ASP A 119 -3.87 -6.93 8.46
CA ASP A 119 -4.41 -5.70 9.00
C ASP A 119 -5.82 -5.92 9.53
N ALA A 120 -6.01 -5.71 10.82
CA ALA A 120 -7.29 -5.93 11.50
C ALA A 120 -8.43 -5.06 10.95
N THR A 121 -8.11 -3.92 10.32
CA THR A 121 -9.12 -3.02 9.74
C THR A 121 -9.58 -3.46 8.36
N LEU A 122 -8.75 -4.20 7.63
CA LEU A 122 -9.07 -4.75 6.31
C LEU A 122 -9.56 -6.20 6.38
N ASN A 123 -9.07 -6.98 7.34
CA ASN A 123 -9.46 -8.39 7.51
C ASN A 123 -10.74 -8.55 8.34
N ILE A 124 -11.74 -7.71 8.07
CA ILE A 124 -13.09 -7.85 8.64
C ILE A 124 -13.94 -8.59 7.58
N THR A 125 -14.83 -9.45 8.02
CA THR A 125 -15.78 -10.21 7.18
C THR A 125 -16.52 -9.35 6.14
N ASN A 126 -16.66 -8.06 6.40
CA ASN A 126 -17.32 -7.10 5.51
C ASN A 126 -16.43 -6.57 4.36
N ASN A 127 -15.18 -7.01 4.23
CA ASN A 127 -14.22 -6.52 3.23
C ASN A 127 -13.78 -7.62 2.25
N SER A 128 -14.53 -8.73 2.17
CA SER A 128 -14.22 -9.82 1.23
C SER A 128 -14.21 -9.36 -0.23
N ASP A 129 -15.06 -8.41 -0.59
CA ASP A 129 -15.08 -7.75 -1.91
C ASP A 129 -13.77 -7.03 -2.21
N LEU A 130 -13.27 -6.21 -1.28
CA LEU A 130 -11.96 -5.54 -1.42
C LEU A 130 -10.80 -6.55 -1.48
N LEU A 131 -10.85 -7.59 -0.64
CA LEU A 131 -9.81 -8.62 -0.62
C LEU A 131 -9.81 -9.44 -1.92
N ASN A 132 -10.96 -9.69 -2.54
CA ASN A 132 -11.03 -10.35 -3.84
C ASN A 132 -10.37 -9.50 -4.93
N ILE A 133 -10.65 -8.19 -5.00
CA ILE A 133 -10.03 -7.29 -5.98
C ILE A 133 -8.51 -7.19 -5.71
N ARG A 134 -8.09 -7.11 -4.43
CA ARG A 134 -6.68 -7.17 -4.05
C ARG A 134 -6.00 -8.46 -4.55
N ASP A 135 -6.70 -9.61 -4.49
CA ASP A 135 -6.19 -10.89 -4.96
C ASP A 135 -6.02 -10.90 -6.48
N GLU A 136 -6.89 -10.22 -7.24
CA GLU A 136 -6.73 -10.00 -8.69
C GLU A 136 -5.46 -9.17 -8.98
N ILE A 137 -5.22 -8.10 -8.23
CA ILE A 137 -4.00 -7.31 -8.37
C ILE A 137 -2.76 -8.19 -8.08
N LEU A 138 -2.81 -8.99 -7.02
CA LEU A 138 -1.72 -9.90 -6.66
C LEU A 138 -1.50 -10.99 -7.72
N ALA A 139 -2.58 -11.53 -8.29
CA ALA A 139 -2.53 -12.52 -9.37
C ALA A 139 -1.85 -11.95 -10.62
N ASN A 140 -2.18 -10.72 -11.02
CA ASN A 140 -1.54 -10.02 -12.14
C ASN A 140 -0.03 -9.86 -11.93
N LEU A 141 0.40 -9.48 -10.72
CA LEU A 141 1.82 -9.37 -10.39
C LEU A 141 2.53 -10.74 -10.39
N ASN A 142 1.85 -11.80 -9.96
CA ASN A 142 2.38 -13.15 -10.00
C ASN A 142 2.54 -13.66 -11.44
N GLN A 143 1.51 -13.50 -12.27
CA GLN A 143 1.56 -13.83 -13.70
C GLN A 143 2.67 -13.07 -14.40
N PHE A 144 2.77 -11.78 -14.16
CA PHE A 144 3.85 -10.97 -14.73
C PHE A 144 5.24 -11.47 -14.32
N THR A 145 5.43 -11.86 -13.05
CA THR A 145 6.69 -12.42 -12.57
C THR A 145 7.06 -13.70 -13.33
N TYR A 146 6.08 -14.53 -13.66
CA TYR A 146 6.27 -15.71 -14.51
C TYR A 146 6.64 -15.33 -15.94
N LEU A 147 5.93 -14.38 -16.55
CA LEU A 147 6.24 -13.91 -17.92
C LEU A 147 7.65 -13.36 -18.05
N LEU A 148 8.20 -12.75 -17.01
CA LEU A 148 9.59 -12.29 -16.98
C LEU A 148 10.63 -13.41 -16.93
N THR A 149 10.25 -14.68 -16.88
CA THR A 149 11.18 -15.84 -16.99
C THR A 149 11.47 -16.20 -18.43
N PHE A 150 10.63 -15.78 -19.37
CA PHE A 150 10.86 -16.01 -20.79
C PHE A 150 11.95 -15.05 -21.33
N LYS A 151 12.73 -15.55 -22.29
CA LYS A 151 13.83 -14.80 -22.93
C LYS A 151 13.39 -14.21 -24.26
#